data_5967b37b454290a5f59f454bcdd99f40
#
_entry.id   5967b37b454290a5f59f454bcdd99f40
#
_cell.length_a   1.000
_cell.length_b   1.000
_cell.length_c   1.000
_cell.angle_alpha   90.00
_cell.angle_beta   90.00
_cell.angle_gamma   90.00
#
_symmetry.space_group_name_H-M   'P 1'
#
loop_
_entity.id
_entity.type
_entity.pdbx_description
1 polymer ?
#
loop_
_entity_poly.entity_id
_entity_poly.type
_entity_poly.pdbx_seq_one_letter_code
_entity_poly.pdbx_strand_id
1 'polypeptide(L)' 'MPHGGRLYFLEITGKTGWKARYFKEVDAAERTLRFWQAIYDPQNRLVEIHEKFPVDRGHRRVEGSQP' A
#
# COMPACT_ATOMS: atom_id res chain seq x y z
N MET A 1 4.48 -14.89 -8.01
CA MET A 1 4.34 -15.60 -6.72
C MET A 1 4.41 -17.09 -6.95
N PRO A 2 5.29 -17.77 -6.25
CA PRO A 2 5.50 -19.20 -6.51
C PRO A 2 4.32 -20.09 -6.16
N HIS A 3 3.36 -19.59 -5.40
CA HIS A 3 2.24 -20.41 -4.97
C HIS A 3 0.93 -20.03 -5.62
N GLY A 4 0.98 -19.37 -6.77
CA GLY A 4 -0.22 -18.98 -7.47
C GLY A 4 -0.95 -17.80 -6.87
N GLY A 5 -0.36 -17.15 -5.91
CA GLY A 5 -0.94 -15.94 -5.35
C GLY A 5 -0.84 -14.77 -6.31
N ARG A 6 -1.49 -13.69 -5.96
CA ARG A 6 -1.52 -12.49 -6.79
C ARG A 6 -1.35 -11.26 -5.92
N LEU A 7 -0.77 -10.24 -6.53
CA LEU A 7 -0.67 -8.92 -5.92
C LEU A 7 -1.43 -7.95 -6.81
N TYR A 8 -2.50 -7.39 -6.26
CA TYR A 8 -3.27 -6.37 -6.95
C TYR A 8 -2.77 -5.00 -6.53
N PHE A 9 -2.82 -4.08 -7.46
CA PHE A 9 -2.23 -2.76 -7.27
C PHE A 9 -3.15 -1.72 -7.91
N LEU A 10 -3.39 -0.63 -7.20
CA LEU A 10 -4.19 0.48 -7.70
C LEU A 10 -3.54 1.77 -7.24
N GLU A 11 -3.33 2.70 -8.18
CA GLU A 11 -2.77 4.00 -7.86
C GLU A 11 -3.78 5.08 -8.16
N ILE A 12 -3.97 6.00 -7.22
CA ILE A 12 -4.84 7.15 -7.37
C ILE A 12 -4.00 8.40 -7.16
N THR A 13 -4.08 9.34 -8.11
CA THR A 13 -3.35 10.60 -8.03
C THR A 13 -4.33 11.70 -7.66
N GLY A 14 -4.01 12.44 -6.60
CA GLY A 14 -4.81 13.57 -6.18
C GLY A 14 -4.48 14.82 -6.96
N LYS A 15 -5.25 15.88 -6.69
CA LYS A 15 -5.15 17.11 -7.45
C LYS A 15 -3.82 17.83 -7.26
N THR A 16 -3.21 17.67 -6.10
CA THR A 16 -1.98 18.38 -5.77
C THR A 16 -0.75 17.52 -5.97
N GLY A 17 -0.90 16.40 -6.69
CA GLY A 17 0.23 15.54 -6.97
C GLY A 17 0.48 14.46 -5.94
N TRP A 18 -0.31 14.43 -4.88
CA TRP A 18 -0.22 13.35 -3.91
C TRP A 18 -0.77 12.06 -4.53
N LYS A 19 -0.19 10.94 -4.13
CA LYS A 19 -0.58 9.65 -4.68
C LYS A 19 -0.88 8.69 -3.56
N ALA A 20 -1.93 7.90 -3.76
CA ALA A 20 -2.25 6.80 -2.86
C ALA A 20 -2.15 5.52 -3.65
N ARG A 21 -1.39 4.56 -3.13
CA ARG A 21 -1.25 3.25 -3.76
C ARG A 21 -1.84 2.21 -2.84
N TYR A 22 -2.71 1.39 -3.40
CA TYR A 22 -3.37 0.32 -2.66
C TYR A 22 -2.82 -1.00 -3.14
N PHE A 23 -2.47 -1.85 -2.20
CA PHE A 23 -1.91 -3.17 -2.51
C PHE A 23 -2.74 -4.22 -1.81
N LYS A 24 -3.09 -5.26 -2.54
CA LYS A 24 -3.84 -6.37 -1.99
C LYS A 24 -3.17 -7.67 -2.43
N GLU A 25 -2.70 -8.43 -1.48
CA GLU A 25 -2.08 -9.72 -1.75
C GLU A 25 -3.05 -10.82 -1.40
N VAL A 26 -3.24 -11.76 -2.32
CA VAL A 26 -4.17 -12.88 -2.13
C VAL A 26 -3.41 -14.18 -2.37
N ASP A 27 -3.96 -15.27 -1.82
CA ASP A 27 -3.41 -16.59 -2.09
C ASP A 27 -4.07 -17.20 -3.33
N ALA A 28 -3.71 -18.44 -3.63
CA ALA A 28 -4.21 -19.10 -4.84
C ALA A 28 -5.73 -19.27 -4.81
N ALA A 29 -6.35 -19.27 -3.64
CA ALA A 29 -7.80 -19.37 -3.52
C ALA A 29 -8.46 -18.00 -3.47
N GLU A 30 -7.73 -16.93 -3.78
CA GLU A 30 -8.23 -15.55 -3.79
C GLU A 30 -8.60 -15.04 -2.40
N ARG A 31 -8.05 -15.63 -1.35
CA ARG A 31 -8.25 -15.13 -0.01
C ARG A 31 -7.24 -14.04 0.28
N THR A 32 -7.68 -12.93 0.86
CA THR A 32 -6.80 -11.81 1.14
C THR A 32 -5.82 -12.16 2.23
N LEU A 33 -4.53 -12.04 1.92
CA LEU A 33 -3.47 -12.24 2.89
C LEU A 33 -3.05 -10.92 3.52
N ARG A 34 -2.97 -9.86 2.72
CA ARG A 34 -2.59 -8.54 3.19
C ARG A 34 -3.29 -7.49 2.34
N PHE A 35 -3.59 -6.38 2.97
CA PHE A 35 -4.15 -5.22 2.28
C PHE A 35 -3.58 -3.98 2.94
N TRP A 36 -2.90 -3.14 2.16
CA TRP A 36 -2.29 -1.95 2.74
C TRP A 36 -2.34 -0.81 1.74
N GLN A 37 -2.13 0.39 2.26
CA GLN A 37 -2.15 1.62 1.50
C GLN A 37 -0.86 2.37 1.77
N ALA A 38 -0.27 2.92 0.72
CA ALA A 38 0.92 3.75 0.83
C ALA A 38 0.61 5.12 0.27
N ILE A 39 1.02 6.15 0.97
CA ILE A 39 0.80 7.54 0.56
C ILE A 39 2.13 8.15 0.18
N TYR A 40 2.18 8.76 -1.00
CA TYR A 40 3.39 9.40 -1.52
C TYR A 40 3.11 10.88 -1.73
N ASP A 41 4.11 11.71 -1.44
CA ASP A 41 4.00 13.15 -1.64
C ASP A 41 4.27 13.48 -3.11
N PRO A 42 4.11 14.78 -3.50
CA PRO A 42 4.32 15.15 -4.90
C PRO A 42 5.72 14.87 -5.44
N GLN A 43 6.70 14.69 -4.57
CA GLN A 43 8.05 14.32 -4.99
C GLN A 43 8.26 12.82 -5.02
N ASN A 44 7.19 12.03 -4.91
CA ASN A 44 7.24 10.57 -4.95
C ASN A 44 7.95 9.96 -3.74
N ARG A 45 7.92 10.65 -2.61
CA ARG A 45 8.50 10.11 -1.39
C ARG A 45 7.41 9.47 -0.56
N LEU A 46 7.72 8.29 -0.01
CA LEU A 46 6.77 7.57 0.83
C LEU A 46 6.62 8.30 2.16
N VAL A 47 5.39 8.67 2.50
CA VAL A 47 5.11 9.48 3.68
C VAL A 47 4.37 8.69 4.74
N GLU A 48 3.40 7.86 4.34
CA GLU A 48 2.58 7.10 5.27
C GLU A 48 2.30 5.72 4.75
N ILE A 49 2.15 4.78 5.67
CA ILE A 49 1.67 3.44 5.36
C ILE A 49 0.52 3.14 6.30
N HIS A 50 -0.54 2.56 5.76
CA HIS A 50 -1.68 2.11 6.55
C HIS A 50 -1.96 0.67 6.19
N GLU A 51 -1.59 -0.24 7.08
CA GLU A 51 -1.88 -1.65 6.90
C GLU A 51 -3.28 -1.92 7.42
N LYS A 52 -4.15 -2.42 6.55
CA LYS A 52 -5.56 -2.59 6.87
C LYS A 52 -5.95 -4.03 7.14
N PHE A 53 -5.16 -4.98 6.70
CA PHE A 53 -5.45 -6.39 6.86
C PHE A 53 -4.14 -7.16 6.87
N PRO A 54 -3.95 -8.13 7.72
CA PRO A 54 -4.93 -8.75 8.64
C PRO A 54 -5.23 -7.93 9.90
N VAL A 55 -4.43 -6.94 10.20
CA VAL A 55 -4.64 -6.10 11.38
C VAL A 55 -4.57 -4.66 10.94
N ASP A 56 -5.62 -3.89 11.23
CA ASP A 56 -5.62 -2.47 10.92
C ASP A 56 -4.76 -1.76 11.95
N ARG A 57 -3.63 -1.25 11.51
CA ARG A 57 -2.67 -0.57 12.39
C ARG A 57 -2.76 0.94 12.31
N GLY A 58 -3.75 1.44 11.57
CA GLY A 58 -3.88 2.87 11.39
C GLY A 58 -2.79 3.41 10.48
N HIS A 59 -2.83 4.71 10.27
CA HIS A 59 -1.82 5.38 9.46
C HIS A 59 -0.57 5.57 10.27
N ARG A 60 0.55 5.11 9.74
CA ARG A 60 1.84 5.27 10.39
C ARG A 60 2.73 6.07 9.48
N ARG A 61 3.34 7.11 10.04
CA ARG A 61 4.28 7.92 9.30
C ARG A 61 5.58 7.17 9.15
N VAL A 62 6.12 7.20 7.96
CA VAL A 62 7.40 6.55 7.69
C VAL A 62 8.51 7.51 8.06
N GLU A 63 9.31 7.13 9.05
CA GLU A 63 10.40 7.96 9.52
C GLU A 63 11.69 7.51 8.89
N GLY A 64 12.57 8.46 8.65
CA GLY A 64 13.84 8.14 8.06
C GLY A 64 13.74 7.67 6.62
N SER A 65 12.60 7.92 5.99
CA SER A 65 12.40 7.50 4.62
C SER A 65 13.08 8.42 3.63
N GLN A 66 13.66 9.49 4.09
CA GLN A 66 14.35 10.37 3.20
C GLN A 66 15.54 9.66 2.62
N PRO A 67 15.80 9.93 1.41
CA PRO A 67 16.94 9.32 0.77
C PRO A 67 18.24 9.75 1.42
#